data_7bd6139ee9364beeba984ffaf214e851
#
_entry.id   7bd6139ee9364beeba984ffaf214e851
#
_cell.length_a   1.000
_cell.length_b   1.000
_cell.length_c   1.000
_cell.angle_alpha   90.00
_cell.angle_beta   90.00
_cell.angle_gamma   90.00
#
_symmetry.space_group_name_H-M   'P 1'
#
loop_
_entity.id
_entity.type
_entity.pdbx_description
1 polymer ?
#
loop_
_entity_poly.entity_id
_entity_poly.type
_entity_poly.pdbx_seq_one_letter_code
_entity_poly.pdbx_strand_id
1 'polypeptide(L)'
;MTEQEKRRLAAIMMLDVVGFTRLMGEDETGTLAFVLDARRTYVEPALARHDGRLVKLMGDGALAEFASVTSALDCACEIQAAMRTHPLKLRIGINLGEVIVDEDDIYGDGVNVASRIEALAQPGGIAVSRNVYDQARKRADLHFVDGGKHMVKNVTEPVAVFHLSAEGTGADAARAPDPFKRRRAPALALVLLVIAAVSLGYVVLGRNAGNETAKVAPIAVPPIQDRPSLVVLPFANLSGDPDQAYFSDGMTDNLINDLSQVGGLLVIARNTSFSFRDRQEAMDAQTVHKVLGVRYVVEGSVQRAGDHVRINANLVDGTTGFQLWAGRLDREFSDLFALQDQVASQIIDALKIELTQDQRRRLSKRHTDNLEAYDLFLRAWEEIWRFNDESRKAAQAYLWSTLDLDPDFALAKAILATTYTNRTGVSLTASAESLETAYRLARQAVAIDPELPAVHASLGLVHMFRREYDKADASFAQAVKLDPNYADGFGMQAWNWHYAGEPERALTGFEHAMRLNPRAPFPYLNAIAEVHFSLGNLEAALEWSTEALKRNPEALRQRLLQGAILTEMDQTEDAEWEVVEALALQPGITIANLPDIYPYREGSTLARLEQALRAAGLPE
;
A
#
# COMPACT_ATOMS: atom_id res chain seq x y z
N MET A 1 7.03 -6.85 -31.81
CA MET A 1 5.58 -6.62 -32.00
C MET A 1 5.05 -6.34 -30.62
N THR A 2 4.78 -5.10 -30.32
CA THR A 2 4.25 -4.62 -29.03
C THR A 2 2.94 -5.33 -28.75
N GLU A 3 2.83 -6.10 -27.68
CA GLU A 3 1.56 -6.53 -27.10
C GLU A 3 0.82 -5.27 -26.65
N GLN A 4 -0.10 -4.80 -27.48
CA GLN A 4 -1.09 -3.82 -27.09
C GLN A 4 -1.95 -4.49 -26.00
N GLU A 5 -1.95 -3.92 -24.80
CA GLU A 5 -2.97 -4.21 -23.78
C GLU A 5 -4.33 -4.27 -24.47
N LYS A 6 -4.95 -5.43 -24.50
CA LYS A 6 -6.27 -5.60 -25.15
C LYS A 6 -7.35 -5.00 -24.25
N ARG A 7 -7.54 -3.69 -24.35
CA ARG A 7 -8.71 -3.05 -23.73
C ARG A 7 -9.96 -3.39 -24.53
N ARG A 8 -11.01 -3.78 -23.83
CA ARG A 8 -12.31 -4.00 -24.44
C ARG A 8 -13.45 -3.64 -23.49
N LEU A 9 -14.60 -3.34 -24.06
CA LEU A 9 -15.83 -3.13 -23.30
C LEU A 9 -16.44 -4.50 -22.95
N ALA A 10 -16.78 -4.71 -21.67
CA ALA A 10 -17.42 -5.94 -21.19
C ALA A 10 -18.52 -5.62 -20.16
N ALA A 11 -19.53 -6.47 -20.10
CA ALA A 11 -20.43 -6.48 -18.96
C ALA A 11 -19.82 -7.37 -17.87
N ILE A 12 -19.59 -6.77 -16.71
CA ILE A 12 -18.88 -7.36 -15.58
C ILE A 12 -19.91 -7.67 -14.50
N MET A 13 -19.94 -8.91 -14.04
CA MET A 13 -20.81 -9.36 -12.96
C MET A 13 -19.98 -9.76 -11.75
N MET A 14 -20.30 -9.16 -10.61
CA MET A 14 -19.81 -9.57 -9.28
C MET A 14 -20.93 -10.25 -8.53
N LEU A 15 -20.60 -11.36 -7.90
CA LEU A 15 -21.50 -12.10 -7.01
C LEU A 15 -20.81 -12.24 -5.66
N ASP A 16 -21.61 -12.17 -4.59
CA ASP A 16 -21.14 -12.32 -3.21
C ASP A 16 -22.20 -12.99 -2.34
N VAL A 17 -21.76 -13.74 -1.30
CA VAL A 17 -22.65 -14.43 -0.36
C VAL A 17 -22.97 -13.52 0.82
N VAL A 18 -24.24 -13.23 1.04
CA VAL A 18 -24.68 -12.36 2.13
C VAL A 18 -24.37 -12.98 3.50
N GLY A 19 -23.57 -12.27 4.29
CA GLY A 19 -23.24 -12.67 5.66
C GLY A 19 -22.40 -13.94 5.75
N PHE A 20 -21.58 -14.23 4.74
CA PHE A 20 -20.72 -15.42 4.68
C PHE A 20 -19.91 -15.62 5.96
N THR A 21 -19.23 -14.57 6.44
CA THR A 21 -18.42 -14.64 7.66
C THR A 21 -19.21 -15.09 8.88
N ARG A 22 -20.45 -14.56 9.06
CA ARG A 22 -21.31 -14.97 10.16
C ARG A 22 -21.73 -16.44 10.02
N LEU A 23 -22.09 -16.86 8.81
CA LEU A 23 -22.49 -18.26 8.53
C LEU A 23 -21.33 -19.24 8.76
N MET A 24 -20.10 -18.84 8.36
CA MET A 24 -18.87 -19.61 8.64
C MET A 24 -18.62 -19.73 10.15
N GLY A 25 -18.88 -18.67 10.92
CA GLY A 25 -18.75 -18.69 12.38
C GLY A 25 -19.82 -19.56 13.07
N GLU A 26 -21.02 -19.72 12.48
CA GLU A 26 -22.08 -20.57 13.00
C GLU A 26 -21.89 -22.07 12.63
N ASP A 27 -21.51 -22.35 11.37
CA ASP A 27 -21.24 -23.71 10.84
C ASP A 27 -20.30 -23.63 9.64
N GLU A 28 -19.01 -23.75 9.89
CA GLU A 28 -17.96 -23.67 8.86
C GLU A 28 -18.13 -24.75 7.77
N THR A 29 -18.28 -26.00 8.19
CA THR A 29 -18.37 -27.14 7.25
C THR A 29 -19.64 -27.10 6.43
N GLY A 30 -20.76 -26.78 7.06
CA GLY A 30 -22.06 -26.66 6.38
C GLY A 30 -22.10 -25.45 5.44
N THR A 31 -21.58 -24.32 5.88
CA THR A 31 -21.51 -23.11 5.04
C THR A 31 -20.64 -23.31 3.81
N LEU A 32 -19.44 -23.90 3.98
CA LEU A 32 -18.57 -24.22 2.84
C LEU A 32 -19.24 -25.20 1.87
N ALA A 33 -19.93 -26.22 2.39
CA ALA A 33 -20.70 -27.16 1.55
C ALA A 33 -21.79 -26.43 0.75
N PHE A 34 -22.54 -25.50 1.38
CA PHE A 34 -23.56 -24.70 0.71
C PHE A 34 -22.98 -23.74 -0.36
N VAL A 35 -21.82 -23.13 -0.11
CA VAL A 35 -21.15 -22.26 -1.11
C VAL A 35 -20.72 -23.09 -2.33
N LEU A 36 -20.09 -24.26 -2.10
CA LEU A 36 -19.70 -25.16 -3.17
C LEU A 36 -20.90 -25.70 -3.96
N ASP A 37 -22.00 -26.03 -3.27
CA ASP A 37 -23.25 -26.43 -3.91
C ASP A 37 -23.86 -25.29 -4.74
N ALA A 38 -23.99 -24.10 -4.17
CA ALA A 38 -24.50 -22.92 -4.85
C ALA A 38 -23.71 -22.63 -6.13
N ARG A 39 -22.40 -22.69 -6.05
CA ARG A 39 -21.52 -22.46 -7.21
C ARG A 39 -21.72 -23.51 -8.30
N ARG A 40 -21.61 -24.80 -7.95
CA ARG A 40 -21.64 -25.91 -8.94
C ARG A 40 -23.02 -26.16 -9.50
N THR A 41 -24.05 -25.96 -8.71
CA THR A 41 -25.43 -26.32 -9.08
C THR A 41 -26.16 -25.16 -9.77
N TYR A 42 -25.87 -23.92 -9.38
CA TYR A 42 -26.62 -22.75 -9.84
C TYR A 42 -25.77 -21.74 -10.62
N VAL A 43 -24.58 -21.36 -10.12
CA VAL A 43 -23.82 -20.28 -10.73
C VAL A 43 -23.08 -20.73 -12.01
N GLU A 44 -22.23 -21.73 -11.93
CA GLU A 44 -21.44 -22.20 -13.08
C GLU A 44 -22.34 -22.67 -14.27
N PRO A 45 -23.43 -23.42 -14.04
CA PRO A 45 -24.31 -23.78 -15.15
C PRO A 45 -25.08 -22.60 -15.77
N ALA A 46 -25.44 -21.58 -14.97
CA ALA A 46 -26.08 -20.38 -15.49
C ALA A 46 -25.08 -19.54 -16.33
N LEU A 47 -23.86 -19.38 -15.85
CA LEU A 47 -22.79 -18.72 -16.64
C LEU A 47 -22.62 -19.40 -18.00
N ALA A 48 -22.53 -20.74 -18.03
CA ALA A 48 -22.34 -21.49 -19.28
C ALA A 48 -23.53 -21.35 -20.24
N ARG A 49 -24.78 -21.26 -19.73
CA ARG A 49 -25.99 -21.09 -20.58
C ARG A 49 -26.09 -19.70 -21.20
N HIS A 50 -25.52 -18.68 -20.55
CA HIS A 50 -25.61 -17.30 -20.99
C HIS A 50 -24.27 -16.76 -21.58
N ASP A 51 -23.39 -17.64 -22.02
CA ASP A 51 -22.09 -17.32 -22.60
C ASP A 51 -21.23 -16.43 -21.68
N GLY A 52 -21.38 -16.61 -20.35
CA GLY A 52 -20.57 -15.94 -19.34
C GLY A 52 -19.28 -16.68 -19.05
N ARG A 53 -18.18 -15.97 -18.97
CA ARG A 53 -16.89 -16.52 -18.55
C ARG A 53 -16.69 -16.25 -17.05
N LEU A 54 -16.53 -17.30 -16.25
CA LEU A 54 -16.02 -17.17 -14.89
C LEU A 54 -14.54 -16.76 -14.96
N VAL A 55 -14.22 -15.58 -14.48
CA VAL A 55 -12.85 -15.03 -14.51
C VAL A 55 -12.08 -15.55 -13.32
N LYS A 56 -12.59 -15.31 -12.11
CA LYS A 56 -11.97 -15.81 -10.88
C LYS A 56 -12.96 -15.93 -9.74
N LEU A 57 -12.59 -16.74 -8.75
CA LEU A 57 -13.25 -16.86 -7.46
C LEU A 57 -12.54 -15.95 -6.45
N MET A 58 -13.32 -15.27 -5.61
CA MET A 58 -12.83 -14.36 -4.59
C MET A 58 -13.47 -14.72 -3.25
N GLY A 59 -12.90 -15.70 -2.55
CA GLY A 59 -13.47 -16.23 -1.31
C GLY A 59 -14.86 -16.86 -1.57
N ASP A 60 -15.89 -16.25 -1.02
CA ASP A 60 -17.31 -16.60 -1.19
C ASP A 60 -17.98 -15.96 -2.40
N GLY A 61 -17.27 -15.03 -3.06
CA GLY A 61 -17.72 -14.32 -4.24
C GLY A 61 -17.14 -14.87 -5.56
N ALA A 62 -17.64 -14.37 -6.68
CA ALA A 62 -17.15 -14.68 -8.01
C ALA A 62 -17.20 -13.46 -8.94
N LEU A 63 -16.19 -13.36 -9.81
CA LEU A 63 -16.11 -12.40 -10.90
C LEU A 63 -16.38 -13.12 -12.22
N ALA A 64 -17.36 -12.67 -12.95
CA ALA A 64 -17.68 -13.16 -14.28
C ALA A 64 -17.78 -12.01 -15.29
N GLU A 65 -17.51 -12.31 -16.56
CA GLU A 65 -17.65 -11.37 -17.65
C GLU A 65 -18.56 -11.90 -18.76
N PHE A 66 -19.17 -10.96 -19.49
CA PHE A 66 -20.06 -11.25 -20.61
C PHE A 66 -19.78 -10.26 -21.76
N ALA A 67 -19.94 -10.74 -22.97
CA ALA A 67 -19.89 -9.88 -24.15
C ALA A 67 -21.14 -8.98 -24.30
N SER A 68 -22.23 -9.28 -23.58
CA SER A 68 -23.54 -8.63 -23.69
C SER A 68 -24.12 -8.32 -22.31
N VAL A 69 -24.63 -7.10 -22.14
CA VAL A 69 -25.45 -6.70 -20.97
C VAL A 69 -26.67 -7.58 -20.81
N THR A 70 -27.29 -7.96 -21.92
CA THR A 70 -28.51 -8.83 -21.92
C THR A 70 -28.19 -10.20 -21.33
N SER A 71 -27.10 -10.84 -21.79
CA SER A 71 -26.65 -12.13 -21.26
C SER A 71 -26.31 -12.07 -19.76
N ALA A 72 -25.64 -10.99 -19.32
CA ALA A 72 -25.31 -10.78 -17.91
C ALA A 72 -26.60 -10.67 -17.04
N LEU A 73 -27.57 -9.89 -17.49
CA LEU A 73 -28.85 -9.72 -16.78
C LEU A 73 -29.67 -11.00 -16.74
N ASP A 74 -29.77 -11.73 -17.86
CA ASP A 74 -30.50 -12.99 -17.93
C ASP A 74 -29.87 -14.05 -17.01
N CYS A 75 -28.55 -14.14 -17.01
CA CYS A 75 -27.81 -15.01 -16.10
C CYS A 75 -28.06 -14.63 -14.63
N ALA A 76 -27.98 -13.36 -14.27
CA ALA A 76 -28.19 -12.89 -12.91
C ALA A 76 -29.63 -13.18 -12.44
N CYS A 77 -30.64 -12.96 -13.30
CA CYS A 77 -32.02 -13.27 -13.00
C CYS A 77 -32.23 -14.77 -12.78
N GLU A 78 -31.62 -15.61 -13.62
CA GLU A 78 -31.68 -17.07 -13.48
C GLU A 78 -31.05 -17.55 -12.18
N ILE A 79 -29.83 -17.06 -11.84
CA ILE A 79 -29.16 -17.40 -10.59
C ILE A 79 -30.04 -17.01 -9.39
N GLN A 80 -30.57 -15.79 -9.33
CA GLN A 80 -31.38 -15.33 -8.21
C GLN A 80 -32.69 -16.09 -8.10
N ALA A 81 -33.31 -16.45 -9.23
CA ALA A 81 -34.53 -17.27 -9.25
C ALA A 81 -34.26 -18.69 -8.72
N ALA A 82 -33.17 -19.32 -9.15
CA ALA A 82 -32.77 -20.66 -8.71
C ALA A 82 -32.36 -20.70 -7.24
N MET A 83 -31.68 -19.64 -6.76
CA MET A 83 -31.22 -19.50 -5.36
C MET A 83 -32.32 -19.07 -4.38
N ARG A 84 -33.56 -18.86 -4.83
CA ARG A 84 -34.68 -18.34 -4.02
C ARG A 84 -34.94 -19.18 -2.77
N THR A 85 -34.86 -20.50 -2.87
CA THR A 85 -35.10 -21.48 -1.78
C THR A 85 -33.79 -21.98 -1.15
N HIS A 86 -32.64 -21.57 -1.69
CA HIS A 86 -31.33 -21.96 -1.14
C HIS A 86 -31.07 -21.27 0.22
N PRO A 87 -30.40 -21.94 1.19
CA PRO A 87 -30.05 -21.35 2.48
C PRO A 87 -29.26 -20.05 2.35
N LEU A 88 -28.32 -20.00 1.41
CA LEU A 88 -27.52 -18.80 1.14
C LEU A 88 -28.31 -17.82 0.26
N LYS A 89 -28.04 -16.53 0.48
CA LYS A 89 -28.50 -15.44 -0.39
C LYS A 89 -27.30 -14.81 -1.06
N LEU A 90 -27.42 -14.51 -2.36
CA LEU A 90 -26.38 -13.82 -3.11
C LEU A 90 -26.77 -12.36 -3.32
N ARG A 91 -25.75 -11.48 -3.34
CA ARG A 91 -25.82 -10.16 -3.95
C ARG A 91 -25.22 -10.24 -5.34
N ILE A 92 -25.79 -9.55 -6.31
CA ILE A 92 -25.24 -9.49 -7.66
C ILE A 92 -25.15 -8.03 -8.09
N GLY A 93 -23.94 -7.62 -8.51
CA GLY A 93 -23.68 -6.31 -9.09
C GLY A 93 -23.26 -6.43 -10.55
N ILE A 94 -23.86 -5.61 -11.46
CA ILE A 94 -23.51 -5.64 -12.87
C ILE A 94 -23.11 -4.23 -13.33
N ASN A 95 -21.96 -4.13 -13.97
CA ASN A 95 -21.47 -2.92 -14.60
C ASN A 95 -21.07 -3.15 -16.05
N LEU A 96 -21.24 -2.15 -16.89
CA LEU A 96 -20.68 -2.12 -18.25
C LEU A 96 -19.54 -1.12 -18.26
N GLY A 97 -18.31 -1.59 -18.48
CA GLY A 97 -17.11 -0.78 -18.47
C GLY A 97 -15.97 -1.36 -19.28
N GLU A 98 -14.93 -0.56 -19.47
CA GLU A 98 -13.69 -1.02 -20.09
C GLU A 98 -12.92 -1.93 -19.11
N VAL A 99 -12.38 -3.01 -19.65
CA VAL A 99 -11.50 -3.94 -18.94
C VAL A 99 -10.20 -4.12 -19.72
N ILE A 100 -9.13 -4.28 -18.99
CA ILE A 100 -7.83 -4.74 -19.49
C ILE A 100 -7.82 -6.25 -19.31
N VAL A 101 -7.55 -6.99 -20.38
CA VAL A 101 -7.47 -8.46 -20.35
C VAL A 101 -6.00 -8.84 -20.28
N ASP A 102 -5.64 -9.55 -19.21
CA ASP A 102 -4.31 -10.10 -19.00
C ASP A 102 -4.45 -11.61 -18.75
N GLU A 103 -3.96 -12.42 -19.72
CA GLU A 103 -4.17 -13.86 -19.76
C GLU A 103 -5.62 -14.28 -19.52
N ASP A 104 -5.92 -14.87 -18.36
CA ASP A 104 -7.25 -15.34 -17.97
C ASP A 104 -7.97 -14.40 -17.00
N ASP A 105 -7.37 -13.29 -16.56
CA ASP A 105 -7.95 -12.29 -15.64
C ASP A 105 -8.40 -11.00 -16.35
N ILE A 106 -9.19 -10.18 -15.67
CA ILE A 106 -9.61 -8.85 -16.11
C ILE A 106 -9.39 -7.82 -15.01
N TYR A 107 -8.89 -6.64 -15.39
CA TYR A 107 -8.59 -5.53 -14.50
C TYR A 107 -9.21 -4.23 -15.01
N GLY A 108 -9.25 -3.21 -14.14
CA GLY A 108 -9.63 -1.83 -14.49
C GLY A 108 -10.82 -1.31 -13.69
N ASP A 109 -11.13 -0.02 -13.92
CA ASP A 109 -12.21 0.68 -13.20
C ASP A 109 -13.57 0.02 -13.35
N GLY A 110 -13.81 -0.64 -14.50
CA GLY A 110 -15.05 -1.38 -14.74
C GLY A 110 -15.30 -2.47 -13.71
N VAL A 111 -14.25 -3.21 -13.29
CA VAL A 111 -14.33 -4.27 -12.27
C VAL A 111 -14.57 -3.67 -10.88
N ASN A 112 -13.84 -2.58 -10.55
CA ASN A 112 -14.00 -1.88 -9.27
C ASN A 112 -15.44 -1.35 -9.09
N VAL A 113 -16.02 -0.76 -10.14
CA VAL A 113 -17.41 -0.27 -10.12
C VAL A 113 -18.39 -1.42 -9.93
N ALA A 114 -18.20 -2.57 -10.61
CA ALA A 114 -19.06 -3.75 -10.47
C ALA A 114 -19.09 -4.27 -9.02
N SER A 115 -17.93 -4.37 -8.36
CA SER A 115 -17.82 -4.77 -6.95
C SER A 115 -18.55 -3.80 -6.00
N ARG A 116 -18.46 -2.49 -6.25
CA ARG A 116 -19.16 -1.49 -5.41
C ARG A 116 -20.68 -1.52 -5.62
N ILE A 117 -21.12 -1.80 -6.83
CA ILE A 117 -22.56 -1.95 -7.14
C ILE A 117 -23.12 -3.22 -6.49
N GLU A 118 -22.34 -4.30 -6.47
CA GLU A 118 -22.71 -5.55 -5.78
C GLU A 118 -22.99 -5.28 -4.30
N ALA A 119 -22.09 -4.59 -3.59
CA ALA A 119 -22.27 -4.25 -2.17
C ALA A 119 -23.55 -3.42 -1.87
N LEU A 120 -24.08 -2.70 -2.86
CA LEU A 120 -25.33 -1.94 -2.75
C LEU A 120 -26.57 -2.79 -3.09
N ALA A 121 -26.39 -4.02 -3.56
CA ALA A 121 -27.51 -4.90 -3.85
C ALA A 121 -28.14 -5.42 -2.55
N GLN A 122 -29.47 -5.57 -2.56
CA GLN A 122 -30.19 -6.21 -1.46
C GLN A 122 -29.91 -7.72 -1.40
N PRO A 123 -29.98 -8.38 -0.24
CA PRO A 123 -29.88 -9.83 -0.16
C PRO A 123 -30.87 -10.54 -1.12
N GLY A 124 -30.36 -11.36 -2.03
CA GLY A 124 -31.16 -11.99 -3.09
C GLY A 124 -31.51 -11.04 -4.23
N GLY A 125 -30.91 -9.84 -4.30
CA GLY A 125 -31.20 -8.83 -5.31
C GLY A 125 -30.08 -8.65 -6.33
N ILE A 126 -30.40 -7.83 -7.35
CA ILE A 126 -29.49 -7.44 -8.43
C ILE A 126 -29.44 -5.92 -8.47
N ALA A 127 -28.23 -5.35 -8.44
CA ALA A 127 -27.97 -3.93 -8.64
C ALA A 127 -27.16 -3.71 -9.93
N VAL A 128 -27.44 -2.63 -10.65
CA VAL A 128 -26.80 -2.35 -11.94
C VAL A 128 -26.35 -0.90 -12.05
N SER A 129 -25.30 -0.66 -12.84
CA SER A 129 -24.86 0.69 -13.17
C SER A 129 -25.79 1.39 -14.15
N ARG A 130 -25.66 2.71 -14.25
CA ARG A 130 -26.37 3.53 -15.22
C ARG A 130 -26.20 3.01 -16.66
N ASN A 131 -24.99 2.62 -17.02
CA ASN A 131 -24.69 2.13 -18.37
C ASN A 131 -25.45 0.83 -18.70
N VAL A 132 -25.58 -0.06 -17.72
CA VAL A 132 -26.38 -1.30 -17.83
C VAL A 132 -27.88 -0.97 -17.92
N TYR A 133 -28.37 -0.09 -17.04
CA TYR A 133 -29.76 0.37 -17.06
C TYR A 133 -30.15 0.97 -18.41
N ASP A 134 -29.35 1.90 -18.96
CA ASP A 134 -29.66 2.58 -20.20
C ASP A 134 -29.76 1.62 -21.39
N GLN A 135 -29.02 0.51 -21.41
CA GLN A 135 -29.13 -0.54 -22.41
C GLN A 135 -30.33 -1.44 -22.20
N ALA A 136 -30.70 -1.72 -20.95
CA ALA A 136 -31.75 -2.69 -20.61
C ALA A 136 -33.15 -2.08 -20.35
N ARG A 137 -33.29 -0.78 -20.15
CA ARG A 137 -34.53 -0.09 -19.74
C ARG A 137 -35.73 -0.27 -20.68
N LYS A 138 -35.49 -0.72 -21.91
CA LYS A 138 -36.56 -0.99 -22.90
C LYS A 138 -37.12 -2.42 -22.81
N ARG A 139 -36.52 -3.29 -21.99
CA ARG A 139 -36.98 -4.65 -21.77
C ARG A 139 -38.23 -4.63 -20.89
N ALA A 140 -39.34 -5.12 -21.44
CA ALA A 140 -40.63 -5.11 -20.76
C ALA A 140 -40.74 -6.13 -19.61
N ASP A 141 -39.84 -7.11 -19.57
CA ASP A 141 -39.73 -8.17 -18.57
C ASP A 141 -38.88 -7.77 -17.34
N LEU A 142 -38.18 -6.61 -17.40
CA LEU A 142 -37.34 -6.13 -16.32
C LEU A 142 -37.86 -4.80 -15.75
N HIS A 143 -38.04 -4.74 -14.44
CA HIS A 143 -38.45 -3.54 -13.73
C HIS A 143 -37.33 -3.00 -12.87
N PHE A 144 -36.83 -1.80 -13.19
CA PHE A 144 -35.75 -1.14 -12.47
C PHE A 144 -36.29 -0.06 -11.52
N VAL A 145 -35.80 -0.06 -10.31
CA VAL A 145 -36.03 0.98 -9.31
C VAL A 145 -34.79 1.82 -9.17
N ASP A 146 -34.92 3.14 -9.23
CA ASP A 146 -33.79 4.05 -9.04
C ASP A 146 -33.28 3.97 -7.58
N GLY A 147 -32.05 3.53 -7.40
CA GLY A 147 -31.36 3.42 -6.13
C GLY A 147 -30.60 4.69 -5.75
N GLY A 148 -30.61 5.71 -6.63
CA GLY A 148 -29.92 6.98 -6.38
C GLY A 148 -28.47 6.99 -6.85
N LYS A 149 -27.78 8.08 -6.47
CA LYS A 149 -26.36 8.29 -6.76
C LYS A 149 -25.53 8.03 -5.51
N HIS A 150 -24.57 7.15 -5.61
CA HIS A 150 -23.68 6.78 -4.51
C HIS A 150 -22.25 7.23 -4.79
N MET A 151 -21.64 7.90 -3.81
CA MET A 151 -20.19 8.12 -3.83
C MET A 151 -19.53 6.80 -3.47
N VAL A 152 -18.91 6.17 -4.47
CA VAL A 152 -18.21 4.90 -4.26
C VAL A 152 -16.72 5.13 -4.19
N LYS A 153 -16.04 4.41 -3.30
CA LYS A 153 -14.61 4.57 -3.02
C LYS A 153 -13.80 4.39 -4.32
N ASN A 154 -12.87 5.30 -4.59
CA ASN A 154 -11.98 5.32 -5.77
C ASN A 154 -12.66 5.62 -7.12
N VAL A 155 -13.86 6.18 -7.14
CA VAL A 155 -14.52 6.69 -8.34
C VAL A 155 -14.76 8.19 -8.14
N THR A 156 -14.26 9.01 -9.06
CA THR A 156 -14.28 10.49 -8.95
C THR A 156 -15.69 11.07 -9.09
N GLU A 157 -16.60 10.36 -9.73
CA GLU A 157 -17.99 10.78 -9.93
C GLU A 157 -18.98 9.85 -9.24
N PRO A 158 -20.10 10.37 -8.71
CA PRO A 158 -21.14 9.53 -8.10
C PRO A 158 -21.70 8.51 -9.09
N VAL A 159 -21.70 7.23 -8.75
CA VAL A 159 -22.27 6.16 -9.56
C VAL A 159 -23.79 6.11 -9.33
N ALA A 160 -24.57 6.23 -10.39
CA ALA A 160 -25.99 6.02 -10.33
C ALA A 160 -26.29 4.52 -10.39
N VAL A 161 -27.02 4.03 -9.39
CA VAL A 161 -27.35 2.61 -9.22
C VAL A 161 -28.84 2.38 -9.39
N PHE A 162 -29.21 1.28 -10.03
CA PHE A 162 -30.59 0.84 -10.23
C PHE A 162 -30.72 -0.58 -9.69
N HIS A 163 -31.82 -0.84 -8.95
CA HIS A 163 -32.13 -2.18 -8.45
C HIS A 163 -33.14 -2.84 -9.35
N LEU A 164 -32.93 -4.12 -9.66
CA LEU A 164 -33.89 -4.92 -10.38
C LEU A 164 -34.99 -5.41 -9.42
N SER A 165 -36.22 -5.02 -9.66
CA SER A 165 -37.38 -5.46 -8.87
C SER A 165 -37.84 -6.85 -9.30
N ALA A 166 -38.07 -7.73 -8.34
CA ALA A 166 -38.55 -9.11 -8.58
C ALA A 166 -40.07 -9.20 -8.85
N GLU A 167 -40.68 -8.15 -9.36
CA GLU A 167 -42.14 -8.18 -9.70
C GLU A 167 -42.42 -8.90 -11.03
N GLY A 168 -42.57 -10.20 -10.92
CA GLY A 168 -43.01 -11.09 -12.00
C GLY A 168 -43.72 -12.36 -11.52
N THR A 169 -43.95 -12.55 -10.22
CA THR A 169 -44.78 -13.64 -9.67
C THR A 169 -45.50 -13.16 -8.41
N GLY A 170 -46.83 -13.07 -8.49
CA GLY A 170 -47.70 -12.54 -7.47
C GLY A 170 -47.46 -13.07 -6.06
N ALA A 171 -47.26 -12.15 -5.13
CA ALA A 171 -47.66 -12.25 -3.74
C ALA A 171 -47.65 -10.85 -3.14
N ASP A 172 -48.75 -10.47 -2.53
CA ASP A 172 -49.04 -9.21 -1.88
C ASP A 172 -47.87 -8.63 -1.06
N ALA A 173 -47.33 -7.53 -1.51
CA ALA A 173 -46.54 -6.66 -0.67
C ALA A 173 -47.47 -5.69 0.05
N ALA A 174 -47.72 -5.94 1.32
CA ALA A 174 -48.41 -5.03 2.21
C ALA A 174 -47.75 -3.65 2.18
N ARG A 175 -48.52 -2.71 1.67
CA ARG A 175 -48.20 -1.28 1.60
C ARG A 175 -48.04 -0.74 3.02
N ALA A 176 -46.79 -0.46 3.43
CA ALA A 176 -46.54 0.30 4.67
C ALA A 176 -47.21 1.68 4.53
N PRO A 177 -47.95 2.14 5.54
CA PRO A 177 -48.67 3.41 5.44
C PRO A 177 -47.73 4.59 5.57
N ASP A 178 -47.88 5.53 4.64
CA ASP A 178 -47.27 6.86 4.62
C ASP A 178 -47.62 7.63 5.91
N PRO A 179 -46.63 8.04 6.78
CA PRO A 179 -46.90 8.68 8.06
C PRO A 179 -47.24 10.18 7.95
N PHE A 180 -47.41 10.78 6.77
CA PHE A 180 -47.55 12.23 6.63
C PHE A 180 -48.95 12.74 6.17
N LYS A 181 -50.04 12.12 6.63
CA LYS A 181 -51.37 12.75 6.54
C LYS A 181 -52.13 12.61 7.84
N ARG A 182 -51.92 13.49 8.80
CA ARG A 182 -52.96 13.95 9.76
C ARG A 182 -52.63 15.27 10.45
N ARG A 183 -53.44 16.27 10.08
CA ARG A 183 -54.05 17.35 10.82
C ARG A 183 -53.22 18.20 11.80
N ARG A 184 -53.22 19.47 11.49
CA ARG A 184 -52.79 20.66 12.23
C ARG A 184 -53.39 20.75 13.62
N ALA A 185 -52.58 21.10 14.62
CA ALA A 185 -52.95 21.76 15.87
C ALA A 185 -51.85 22.73 16.29
N PRO A 186 -52.18 23.86 16.92
CA PRO A 186 -51.33 25.06 17.01
C PRO A 186 -50.27 25.05 18.13
N ALA A 187 -49.87 23.89 18.61
CA ALA A 187 -48.81 23.78 19.64
C ALA A 187 -47.38 23.71 19.07
N LEU A 188 -47.23 23.65 17.75
CA LEU A 188 -45.91 23.50 17.10
C LEU A 188 -45.14 24.84 16.97
N ALA A 189 -45.83 25.99 17.06
CA ALA A 189 -45.20 27.28 16.88
C ALA A 189 -44.29 27.70 18.05
N LEU A 190 -44.62 27.29 19.27
CA LEU A 190 -43.83 27.61 20.47
C LEU A 190 -42.55 26.76 20.57
N VAL A 191 -42.64 25.50 20.16
CA VAL A 191 -41.49 24.57 20.15
C VAL A 191 -40.48 24.96 19.08
N LEU A 192 -40.95 25.37 17.90
CA LEU A 192 -40.09 25.85 16.82
C LEU A 192 -39.39 27.16 17.16
N LEU A 193 -40.02 28.04 17.95
CA LEU A 193 -39.43 29.32 18.39
C LEU A 193 -38.34 29.06 19.45
N VAL A 194 -38.53 28.12 20.35
CA VAL A 194 -37.49 27.71 21.33
C VAL A 194 -36.34 27.00 20.63
N ILE A 195 -36.59 26.11 19.66
CA ILE A 195 -35.55 25.45 18.87
C ILE A 195 -34.79 26.48 18.03
N ALA A 196 -35.45 27.43 17.42
CA ALA A 196 -34.81 28.52 16.66
C ALA A 196 -33.94 29.43 17.56
N ALA A 197 -34.39 29.74 18.78
CA ALA A 197 -33.61 30.53 19.74
C ALA A 197 -32.39 29.75 20.29
N VAL A 198 -32.54 28.47 20.57
CA VAL A 198 -31.44 27.59 20.98
C VAL A 198 -30.46 27.37 19.84
N SER A 199 -30.95 27.16 18.60
CA SER A 199 -30.12 27.01 17.41
C SER A 199 -29.35 28.29 17.06
N LEU A 200 -29.99 29.46 17.23
CA LEU A 200 -29.34 30.78 17.04
C LEU A 200 -28.31 31.06 18.14
N GLY A 201 -28.60 30.69 19.39
CA GLY A 201 -27.65 30.74 20.50
C GLY A 201 -26.44 29.80 20.27
N TYR A 202 -26.68 28.59 19.76
CA TYR A 202 -25.63 27.65 19.42
C TYR A 202 -24.75 28.12 18.24
N VAL A 203 -25.35 28.76 17.23
CA VAL A 203 -24.63 29.35 16.08
C VAL A 203 -23.85 30.60 16.48
N VAL A 204 -24.34 31.40 17.41
CA VAL A 204 -23.66 32.65 17.87
C VAL A 204 -22.55 32.33 18.88
N LEU A 205 -22.74 31.35 19.78
CA LEU A 205 -21.74 30.91 20.74
C LEU A 205 -20.73 29.92 20.10
N GLY A 206 -21.15 29.14 19.11
CA GLY A 206 -20.28 28.20 18.37
C GLY A 206 -19.37 28.87 17.34
N ARG A 207 -19.61 30.15 16.99
CA ARG A 207 -18.72 30.90 16.09
C ARG A 207 -17.42 31.37 16.73
N ASN A 208 -17.30 31.26 18.06
CA ASN A 208 -16.08 31.60 18.80
C ASN A 208 -15.36 30.39 19.40
N ALA A 209 -15.90 29.16 19.26
CA ALA A 209 -15.18 27.95 19.49
C ALA A 209 -14.96 27.34 18.09
N GLY A 210 -13.82 27.64 17.50
CA GLY A 210 -13.41 27.05 16.23
C GLY A 210 -13.37 25.52 16.39
N ASN A 211 -14.43 24.83 15.96
CA ASN A 211 -14.30 23.48 15.45
C ASN A 211 -13.64 23.61 14.07
N GLU A 212 -12.34 23.82 14.06
CA GLU A 212 -11.52 23.21 13.05
C GLU A 212 -11.68 21.70 13.25
N THR A 213 -12.68 21.09 12.59
CA THR A 213 -12.48 19.74 12.10
C THR A 213 -11.22 19.86 11.26
N ALA A 214 -10.10 19.43 11.83
CA ALA A 214 -8.86 19.30 11.10
C ALA A 214 -9.19 18.36 9.92
N LYS A 215 -9.51 18.96 8.76
CA LYS A 215 -9.16 18.35 7.50
C LYS A 215 -7.68 18.12 7.67
N VAL A 216 -7.29 16.86 7.90
CA VAL A 216 -5.89 16.48 7.73
C VAL A 216 -5.59 16.85 6.28
N ALA A 217 -5.02 18.04 6.13
CA ALA A 217 -4.49 18.47 4.85
C ALA A 217 -3.53 17.36 4.42
N PRO A 218 -3.47 16.99 3.13
CA PRO A 218 -2.39 16.16 2.65
C PRO A 218 -1.13 16.77 3.25
N ILE A 219 -0.31 15.96 3.95
CA ILE A 219 0.85 16.44 4.72
C ILE A 219 1.55 17.42 3.80
N ALA A 220 1.41 18.71 4.10
CA ALA A 220 2.10 19.75 3.38
C ALA A 220 3.57 19.49 3.71
N VAL A 221 4.28 18.83 2.81
CA VAL A 221 5.72 18.64 2.92
C VAL A 221 6.26 20.05 3.14
N PRO A 222 6.86 20.37 4.33
CA PRO A 222 7.36 21.70 4.57
C PRO A 222 8.32 22.06 3.44
N PRO A 223 8.29 23.30 2.91
CA PRO A 223 9.14 23.68 1.80
C PRO A 223 10.59 23.31 2.12
N ILE A 224 11.24 22.65 1.18
CA ILE A 224 12.65 22.27 1.25
C ILE A 224 13.42 23.58 1.34
N GLN A 225 13.90 23.91 2.55
CA GLN A 225 14.59 25.17 2.81
C GLN A 225 15.90 25.23 2.04
N ASP A 226 16.21 26.37 1.42
CA ASP A 226 17.48 26.96 0.91
C ASP A 226 18.69 26.05 0.55
N ARG A 227 18.55 24.72 0.61
CA ARG A 227 19.57 23.78 0.18
C ARG A 227 19.31 23.30 -1.24
N PRO A 228 20.34 23.09 -2.06
CA PRO A 228 20.18 22.36 -3.30
C PRO A 228 19.48 21.02 -3.03
N SER A 229 18.39 20.76 -3.74
CA SER A 229 17.60 19.55 -3.56
C SER A 229 17.47 18.79 -4.87
N LEU A 230 17.58 17.47 -4.81
CA LEU A 230 17.71 16.61 -5.97
C LEU A 230 16.86 15.35 -5.83
N VAL A 231 16.27 14.91 -6.93
CA VAL A 231 15.73 13.55 -7.10
C VAL A 231 16.42 12.87 -8.27
N VAL A 232 16.78 11.61 -8.11
CA VAL A 232 17.20 10.74 -9.21
C VAL A 232 16.01 9.90 -9.61
N LEU A 233 15.49 10.06 -10.82
CA LEU A 233 14.42 9.21 -11.34
C LEU A 233 14.96 7.82 -11.69
N PRO A 234 14.15 6.75 -11.63
CA PRO A 234 14.59 5.42 -12.01
C PRO A 234 15.12 5.41 -13.44
N PHE A 235 16.31 4.89 -13.67
CA PHE A 235 16.89 4.83 -15.00
C PHE A 235 16.14 3.81 -15.85
N ALA A 236 15.80 4.21 -17.08
CA ALA A 236 15.13 3.33 -18.03
C ALA A 236 16.04 2.15 -18.43
N ASN A 237 15.52 0.93 -18.41
CA ASN A 237 16.22 -0.23 -18.94
C ASN A 237 16.11 -0.27 -20.46
N LEU A 238 17.22 -0.02 -21.17
CA LEU A 238 17.33 -0.10 -22.64
C LEU A 238 18.08 -1.36 -23.11
N SER A 239 18.23 -2.36 -22.26
CA SER A 239 18.95 -3.61 -22.60
C SER A 239 18.15 -4.51 -23.54
N GLY A 240 16.86 -4.27 -23.73
CA GLY A 240 15.99 -5.12 -24.55
C GLY A 240 15.54 -6.43 -23.85
N ASP A 241 15.90 -6.61 -22.60
CA ASP A 241 15.59 -7.74 -21.76
C ASP A 241 14.95 -7.21 -20.45
N PRO A 242 13.65 -7.48 -20.21
CA PRO A 242 12.97 -7.05 -18.98
C PRO A 242 13.61 -7.60 -17.71
N ASP A 243 14.18 -8.81 -17.77
CA ASP A 243 14.84 -9.46 -16.63
C ASP A 243 16.11 -8.72 -16.16
N GLN A 244 16.56 -7.71 -16.89
CA GLN A 244 17.67 -6.83 -16.49
C GLN A 244 17.20 -5.51 -15.82
N ALA A 245 15.92 -5.37 -15.49
CA ALA A 245 15.42 -4.18 -14.81
C ALA A 245 16.11 -3.96 -13.45
N TYR A 246 16.38 -5.04 -12.69
CA TYR A 246 17.10 -5.00 -11.41
C TYR A 246 18.45 -4.27 -11.52
N PHE A 247 19.13 -4.40 -12.66
CA PHE A 247 20.42 -3.75 -12.88
C PHE A 247 20.29 -2.23 -13.04
N SER A 248 19.32 -1.76 -13.84
CA SER A 248 19.02 -0.32 -13.99
C SER A 248 18.56 0.29 -12.66
N ASP A 249 17.79 -0.45 -11.90
CA ASP A 249 17.32 -0.07 -10.57
C ASP A 249 18.46 0.06 -9.58
N GLY A 250 19.35 -0.94 -9.54
CA GLY A 250 20.53 -0.92 -8.70
C GLY A 250 21.46 0.26 -9.03
N MET A 251 21.61 0.61 -10.32
CA MET A 251 22.36 1.78 -10.74
C MET A 251 21.73 3.08 -10.22
N THR A 252 20.41 3.18 -10.28
CA THR A 252 19.67 4.32 -9.73
C THR A 252 19.84 4.42 -8.22
N ASP A 253 19.72 3.30 -7.50
CA ASP A 253 19.87 3.24 -6.05
C ASP A 253 21.27 3.63 -5.59
N ASN A 254 22.31 3.14 -6.26
CA ASN A 254 23.67 3.53 -5.94
C ASN A 254 23.89 5.03 -6.14
N LEU A 255 23.38 5.60 -7.23
CA LEU A 255 23.50 7.03 -7.47
C LEU A 255 22.75 7.85 -6.41
N ILE A 256 21.58 7.40 -5.95
CA ILE A 256 20.86 8.01 -4.83
C ILE A 256 21.72 7.95 -3.56
N ASN A 257 22.28 6.79 -3.23
CA ASN A 257 23.10 6.59 -2.05
C ASN A 257 24.40 7.42 -2.08
N ASP A 258 25.07 7.47 -3.22
CA ASP A 258 26.30 8.26 -3.38
C ASP A 258 26.01 9.76 -3.21
N LEU A 259 24.97 10.27 -3.88
CA LEU A 259 24.59 11.67 -3.78
C LEU A 259 24.06 12.04 -2.38
N SER A 260 23.43 11.10 -1.65
CA SER A 260 22.92 11.34 -0.29
C SER A 260 24.01 11.66 0.71
N GLN A 261 25.22 11.11 0.50
CA GLN A 261 26.39 11.35 1.36
C GLN A 261 27.02 12.73 1.13
N VAL A 262 26.58 13.48 0.12
CA VAL A 262 27.08 14.82 -0.19
C VAL A 262 26.50 15.84 0.79
N GLY A 263 27.31 16.38 1.67
CA GLY A 263 26.86 17.39 2.63
C GLY A 263 26.34 18.66 1.93
N GLY A 264 25.23 19.17 2.41
CA GLY A 264 24.60 20.37 1.84
C GLY A 264 23.65 20.11 0.65
N LEU A 265 23.59 18.88 0.11
CA LEU A 265 22.60 18.45 -0.87
C LEU A 265 21.49 17.68 -0.15
N LEU A 266 20.24 18.01 -0.44
CA LEU A 266 19.09 17.20 -0.02
C LEU A 266 18.76 16.26 -1.16
N VAL A 267 18.78 14.94 -0.89
CA VAL A 267 18.48 13.92 -1.90
C VAL A 267 17.21 13.17 -1.50
N ILE A 268 16.27 13.11 -2.43
CA ILE A 268 15.02 12.35 -2.24
C ILE A 268 15.31 10.86 -2.26
N ALA A 269 14.76 10.16 -1.29
CA ALA A 269 14.97 8.73 -1.10
C ALA A 269 14.32 7.88 -2.21
N ARG A 270 14.82 6.65 -2.34
CA ARG A 270 14.47 5.65 -3.35
C ARG A 270 12.95 5.48 -3.56
N ASN A 271 12.19 5.28 -2.48
CA ASN A 271 10.76 4.95 -2.64
C ASN A 271 9.97 6.06 -3.34
N THR A 272 10.25 7.32 -2.99
CA THR A 272 9.66 8.45 -3.68
C THR A 272 10.14 8.52 -5.13
N SER A 273 11.43 8.33 -5.39
CA SER A 273 12.00 8.26 -6.73
C SER A 273 11.29 7.20 -7.60
N PHE A 274 11.23 5.97 -7.11
CA PHE A 274 10.66 4.84 -7.84
C PHE A 274 9.13 4.89 -8.00
N SER A 275 8.43 5.71 -7.23
CA SER A 275 6.99 5.97 -7.44
C SER A 275 6.67 6.73 -8.73
N PHE A 276 7.69 7.18 -9.44
CA PHE A 276 7.56 7.83 -10.76
C PHE A 276 7.83 6.88 -11.94
N ARG A 277 8.19 5.61 -11.70
CA ARG A 277 8.54 4.64 -12.75
C ARG A 277 7.48 4.56 -13.85
N ASP A 278 6.25 4.27 -13.50
CA ASP A 278 5.15 4.05 -14.44
C ASP A 278 4.64 5.34 -15.10
N ARG A 279 5.20 6.48 -14.71
CA ARG A 279 4.78 7.81 -15.16
C ARG A 279 5.86 8.56 -15.94
N GLN A 280 7.03 7.95 -16.16
CA GLN A 280 8.19 8.63 -16.77
C GLN A 280 7.93 9.18 -18.16
N GLU A 281 7.14 8.51 -19.00
CA GLU A 281 6.81 8.98 -20.34
C GLU A 281 5.93 10.25 -20.37
N ALA A 282 5.27 10.57 -19.23
CA ALA A 282 4.31 11.67 -19.14
C ALA A 282 4.77 12.84 -18.25
N MET A 283 5.92 12.73 -17.56
CA MET A 283 6.33 13.72 -16.55
C MET A 283 7.70 14.31 -16.88
N ASP A 284 7.71 15.59 -17.29
CA ASP A 284 8.93 16.38 -17.41
C ASP A 284 9.49 16.81 -16.04
N ALA A 285 10.75 17.24 -16.00
CA ALA A 285 11.44 17.68 -14.79
C ALA A 285 10.71 18.83 -14.07
N GLN A 286 9.98 19.69 -14.80
CA GLN A 286 9.21 20.77 -14.20
C GLN A 286 7.98 20.25 -13.44
N THR A 287 7.36 19.19 -13.93
CA THR A 287 6.25 18.53 -13.24
C THR A 287 6.73 17.82 -11.97
N VAL A 288 7.88 17.13 -12.05
CA VAL A 288 8.52 16.52 -10.87
C VAL A 288 8.86 17.58 -9.82
N HIS A 289 9.43 18.72 -10.25
CA HIS A 289 9.67 19.87 -9.37
C HIS A 289 8.39 20.34 -8.66
N LYS A 290 7.29 20.53 -9.42
CA LYS A 290 6.01 20.97 -8.84
C LYS A 290 5.44 20.00 -7.81
N VAL A 291 5.64 18.70 -8.03
CA VAL A 291 5.12 17.64 -7.14
C VAL A 291 5.98 17.46 -5.90
N LEU A 292 7.31 17.49 -6.02
CA LEU A 292 8.24 17.18 -4.93
C LEU A 292 8.84 18.43 -4.28
N GLY A 293 8.81 19.58 -4.95
CA GLY A 293 9.49 20.79 -4.49
C GLY A 293 11.03 20.75 -4.65
N VAL A 294 11.59 19.72 -5.29
CA VAL A 294 13.03 19.59 -5.52
C VAL A 294 13.47 20.47 -6.67
N ARG A 295 14.68 21.06 -6.57
CA ARG A 295 15.20 21.91 -7.62
C ARG A 295 15.78 21.14 -8.81
N TYR A 296 16.49 20.06 -8.55
CA TYR A 296 17.20 19.32 -9.57
C TYR A 296 16.60 17.94 -9.78
N VAL A 297 16.57 17.51 -11.03
CA VAL A 297 16.09 16.19 -11.44
C VAL A 297 17.20 15.52 -12.25
N VAL A 298 17.62 14.33 -11.83
CA VAL A 298 18.48 13.43 -12.60
C VAL A 298 17.59 12.40 -13.26
N GLU A 299 17.72 12.24 -14.55
CA GLU A 299 17.04 11.24 -15.36
C GLU A 299 18.04 10.51 -16.25
N GLY A 300 17.74 9.29 -16.67
CA GLY A 300 18.68 8.56 -17.48
C GLY A 300 18.20 7.20 -17.95
N SER A 301 19.13 6.47 -18.56
CA SER A 301 18.91 5.11 -19.01
C SER A 301 20.17 4.27 -18.88
N VAL A 302 19.97 2.98 -18.68
CA VAL A 302 21.04 1.97 -18.66
C VAL A 302 20.78 0.95 -19.76
N GLN A 303 21.81 0.61 -20.48
CA GLN A 303 21.82 -0.47 -21.47
C GLN A 303 22.97 -1.42 -21.18
N ARG A 304 22.68 -2.69 -20.90
CA ARG A 304 23.68 -3.75 -20.81
C ARG A 304 23.53 -4.68 -21.99
N ALA A 305 24.63 -4.91 -22.71
CA ALA A 305 24.69 -5.81 -23.86
C ALA A 305 25.95 -6.69 -23.75
N GLY A 306 25.78 -7.90 -23.21
CA GLY A 306 26.91 -8.76 -22.85
C GLY A 306 27.83 -8.09 -21.84
N ASP A 307 29.10 -7.92 -22.22
CA ASP A 307 30.13 -7.31 -21.38
C ASP A 307 30.23 -5.78 -21.49
N HIS A 308 29.29 -5.14 -22.18
CA HIS A 308 29.28 -3.69 -22.33
C HIS A 308 28.09 -3.06 -21.57
N VAL A 309 28.38 -1.96 -20.87
CA VAL A 309 27.37 -1.14 -20.19
C VAL A 309 27.46 0.29 -20.70
N ARG A 310 26.31 0.81 -21.07
CA ARG A 310 26.12 2.21 -21.44
C ARG A 310 25.15 2.88 -20.50
N ILE A 311 25.56 4.03 -19.95
CA ILE A 311 24.72 4.90 -19.14
C ILE A 311 24.58 6.22 -19.85
N ASN A 312 23.32 6.68 -20.04
CA ASN A 312 23.02 8.04 -20.35
C ASN A 312 22.40 8.68 -19.11
N ALA A 313 22.87 9.84 -18.70
CA ALA A 313 22.32 10.57 -17.57
C ALA A 313 22.25 12.06 -17.86
N ASN A 314 21.20 12.70 -17.43
CA ASN A 314 20.95 14.12 -17.58
C ASN A 314 20.64 14.74 -16.23
N LEU A 315 21.17 15.94 -15.98
CA LEU A 315 20.79 16.79 -14.85
C LEU A 315 19.98 17.97 -15.37
N VAL A 316 18.77 18.13 -14.88
CA VAL A 316 17.83 19.18 -15.31
C VAL A 316 17.48 20.08 -14.12
N ASP A 317 17.46 21.40 -14.33
CA ASP A 317 16.88 22.34 -13.36
C ASP A 317 15.34 22.28 -13.49
N GLY A 318 14.68 21.71 -12.50
CA GLY A 318 13.22 21.51 -12.49
C GLY A 318 12.42 22.81 -12.46
N THR A 319 13.02 23.94 -12.07
CA THR A 319 12.32 25.24 -12.08
C THR A 319 12.20 25.80 -13.49
N THR A 320 13.22 25.59 -14.31
CA THR A 320 13.32 26.17 -15.66
C THR A 320 13.11 25.15 -16.78
N GLY A 321 13.32 23.86 -16.48
CA GLY A 321 13.36 22.79 -17.48
C GLY A 321 14.67 22.76 -18.30
N PHE A 322 15.66 23.62 -17.99
CA PHE A 322 16.92 23.61 -18.70
C PHE A 322 17.83 22.47 -18.24
N GLN A 323 18.39 21.76 -19.21
CA GLN A 323 19.42 20.76 -18.98
C GLN A 323 20.72 21.44 -18.58
N LEU A 324 21.20 21.13 -17.39
CA LEU A 324 22.45 21.67 -16.83
C LEU A 324 23.66 20.84 -17.25
N TRP A 325 23.46 19.53 -17.39
CA TRP A 325 24.49 18.59 -17.81
C TRP A 325 23.86 17.37 -18.49
N ALA A 326 24.60 16.79 -19.42
CA ALA A 326 24.34 15.50 -20.04
C ALA A 326 25.61 14.68 -20.17
N GLY A 327 25.55 13.43 -19.80
CA GLY A 327 26.64 12.48 -19.91
C GLY A 327 26.23 11.22 -20.64
N ARG A 328 27.09 10.74 -21.52
CA ARG A 328 27.02 9.40 -22.10
C ARG A 328 28.31 8.69 -21.80
N LEU A 329 28.21 7.63 -21.05
CA LEU A 329 29.34 6.82 -20.62
C LEU A 329 29.17 5.41 -21.16
N ASP A 330 30.23 4.86 -21.76
CA ASP A 330 30.25 3.54 -22.40
C ASP A 330 31.52 2.81 -21.97
N ARG A 331 31.40 1.68 -21.29
CA ARG A 331 32.50 0.92 -20.69
C ARG A 331 32.24 -0.58 -20.74
N GLU A 332 33.29 -1.36 -20.51
CA GLU A 332 33.16 -2.78 -20.24
C GLU A 332 32.51 -2.98 -18.86
N PHE A 333 31.78 -4.08 -18.67
CA PHE A 333 31.16 -4.44 -17.39
C PHE A 333 32.18 -4.60 -16.25
N SER A 334 33.40 -5.00 -16.58
CA SER A 334 34.54 -5.05 -15.65
C SER A 334 34.85 -3.69 -14.99
N ASP A 335 34.51 -2.57 -15.67
CA ASP A 335 34.74 -1.20 -15.22
C ASP A 335 33.49 -0.56 -14.59
N LEU A 336 32.47 -1.37 -14.25
CA LEU A 336 31.15 -0.88 -13.79
C LEU A 336 31.26 0.12 -12.63
N PHE A 337 32.02 -0.19 -11.61
CA PHE A 337 32.16 0.68 -10.44
C PHE A 337 32.82 2.02 -10.78
N ALA A 338 33.82 2.00 -11.65
CA ALA A 338 34.43 3.25 -12.12
C ALA A 338 33.45 4.09 -12.95
N LEU A 339 32.53 3.44 -13.66
CA LEU A 339 31.45 4.08 -14.40
C LEU A 339 30.44 4.77 -13.47
N GLN A 340 30.05 4.12 -12.37
CA GLN A 340 29.18 4.67 -11.32
C GLN A 340 29.81 5.90 -10.66
N ASP A 341 31.06 5.79 -10.21
CA ASP A 341 31.82 6.88 -9.61
C ASP A 341 31.91 8.10 -10.55
N GLN A 342 32.09 7.84 -11.85
CA GLN A 342 32.18 8.89 -12.86
C GLN A 342 30.85 9.63 -13.02
N VAL A 343 29.70 8.93 -13.05
CA VAL A 343 28.38 9.57 -13.14
C VAL A 343 28.14 10.47 -11.93
N ALA A 344 28.32 9.94 -10.70
CA ALA A 344 28.13 10.69 -9.46
C ALA A 344 29.03 11.95 -9.43
N SER A 345 30.32 11.79 -9.74
CA SER A 345 31.28 12.92 -9.76
C SER A 345 30.86 14.01 -10.75
N GLN A 346 30.46 13.67 -11.98
CA GLN A 346 30.06 14.64 -13.00
C GLN A 346 28.77 15.39 -12.62
N ILE A 347 27.82 14.74 -11.93
CA ILE A 347 26.62 15.42 -11.41
C ILE A 347 27.00 16.41 -10.31
N ILE A 348 27.87 16.02 -9.37
CA ILE A 348 28.35 16.88 -8.29
C ILE A 348 29.09 18.09 -8.83
N ASP A 349 29.96 17.89 -9.83
CA ASP A 349 30.68 18.97 -10.51
C ASP A 349 29.72 19.94 -11.22
N ALA A 350 28.69 19.41 -11.89
CA ALA A 350 27.65 20.22 -12.56
C ALA A 350 26.82 21.05 -11.56
N LEU A 351 26.60 20.53 -10.37
CA LEU A 351 25.95 21.25 -9.26
C LEU A 351 26.90 22.28 -8.58
N LYS A 352 28.18 22.28 -8.91
CA LYS A 352 29.22 23.13 -8.33
C LYS A 352 29.33 22.97 -6.81
N ILE A 353 29.20 21.73 -6.32
CA ILE A 353 29.33 21.39 -4.91
C ILE A 353 30.78 21.02 -4.64
N GLU A 354 31.40 21.71 -3.66
CA GLU A 354 32.77 21.39 -3.21
C GLU A 354 32.70 20.25 -2.19
N LEU A 355 33.34 19.13 -2.51
CA LEU A 355 33.45 17.99 -1.61
C LEU A 355 34.64 18.13 -0.68
N THR A 356 34.45 17.78 0.60
CA THR A 356 35.58 17.58 1.55
C THR A 356 36.38 16.33 1.17
N GLN A 357 37.58 16.19 1.70
CA GLN A 357 38.42 14.99 1.48
C GLN A 357 37.72 13.71 1.97
N ASP A 358 37.00 13.79 3.11
CA ASP A 358 36.26 12.66 3.67
C ASP A 358 35.07 12.26 2.78
N GLN A 359 34.35 13.23 2.24
CA GLN A 359 33.27 12.95 1.29
C GLN A 359 33.79 12.29 0.00
N ARG A 360 34.89 12.79 -0.56
CA ARG A 360 35.50 12.16 -1.75
C ARG A 360 35.94 10.73 -1.47
N ARG A 361 36.51 10.46 -0.28
CA ARG A 361 36.92 9.12 0.12
C ARG A 361 35.72 8.18 0.24
N ARG A 362 34.61 8.64 0.80
CA ARG A 362 33.39 7.84 0.94
C ARG A 362 32.77 7.51 -0.42
N LEU A 363 32.65 8.50 -1.29
CA LEU A 363 32.12 8.33 -2.65
C LEU A 363 32.93 7.36 -3.51
N SER A 364 34.26 7.27 -3.29
CA SER A 364 35.11 6.32 -4.01
C SER A 364 35.22 4.95 -3.35
N LYS A 365 34.51 4.73 -2.22
CA LYS A 365 34.56 3.46 -1.48
C LYS A 365 33.62 2.45 -2.09
N ARG A 366 34.15 1.36 -2.61
CA ARG A 366 33.38 0.24 -3.13
C ARG A 366 32.88 -0.65 -2.01
N HIS A 367 31.68 -1.20 -2.19
CA HIS A 367 31.10 -2.17 -1.25
C HIS A 367 31.63 -3.58 -1.46
N THR A 368 32.07 -3.89 -2.70
CA THR A 368 32.70 -5.14 -3.12
C THR A 368 33.51 -4.90 -4.39
N ASP A 369 34.56 -5.67 -4.63
CA ASP A 369 35.27 -5.72 -5.92
C ASP A 369 34.82 -6.92 -6.77
N ASN A 370 33.96 -7.78 -6.24
CA ASN A 370 33.43 -8.96 -6.91
C ASN A 370 32.13 -8.64 -7.66
N LEU A 371 32.19 -8.54 -8.97
CA LEU A 371 31.05 -8.19 -9.83
C LEU A 371 29.92 -9.24 -9.81
N GLU A 372 30.25 -10.53 -9.64
CA GLU A 372 29.23 -11.59 -9.55
C GLU A 372 28.49 -11.51 -8.21
N ALA A 373 29.22 -11.26 -7.11
CA ALA A 373 28.61 -10.99 -5.82
C ALA A 373 27.72 -9.74 -5.86
N TYR A 374 28.15 -8.73 -6.58
CA TYR A 374 27.37 -7.51 -6.76
C TYR A 374 26.09 -7.73 -7.58
N ASP A 375 26.13 -8.50 -8.67
CA ASP A 375 24.95 -8.86 -9.47
C ASP A 375 23.92 -9.62 -8.62
N LEU A 376 24.35 -10.61 -7.84
CA LEU A 376 23.49 -11.35 -6.92
C LEU A 376 22.88 -10.43 -5.82
N PHE A 377 23.68 -9.49 -5.31
CA PHE A 377 23.21 -8.51 -4.35
C PHE A 377 22.09 -7.62 -4.93
N LEU A 378 22.22 -7.17 -6.19
CA LEU A 378 21.19 -6.37 -6.85
C LEU A 378 19.88 -7.13 -7.04
N ARG A 379 19.95 -8.44 -7.36
CA ARG A 379 18.77 -9.32 -7.41
C ARG A 379 18.10 -9.45 -6.04
N ALA A 380 18.90 -9.65 -5.00
CA ALA A 380 18.38 -9.68 -3.63
C ALA A 380 17.70 -8.36 -3.26
N TRP A 381 18.30 -7.25 -3.67
CA TRP A 381 17.79 -5.91 -3.39
C TRP A 381 16.42 -5.66 -4.04
N GLU A 382 16.20 -6.12 -5.27
CA GLU A 382 14.89 -6.08 -5.91
C GLU A 382 13.85 -6.85 -5.10
N GLU A 383 14.17 -8.08 -4.65
CA GLU A 383 13.25 -8.90 -3.87
C GLU A 383 12.88 -8.28 -2.52
N ILE A 384 13.78 -7.56 -1.86
CA ILE A 384 13.53 -6.89 -0.57
C ILE A 384 12.35 -5.91 -0.65
N TRP A 385 12.16 -5.25 -1.79
CA TRP A 385 11.13 -4.21 -1.95
C TRP A 385 9.74 -4.75 -2.33
N ARG A 386 9.59 -6.06 -2.52
CA ARG A 386 8.28 -6.69 -2.75
C ARG A 386 7.49 -6.95 -1.48
N PHE A 387 8.13 -6.89 -0.31
CA PHE A 387 7.54 -6.98 1.02
C PHE A 387 6.61 -8.18 1.27
N ASN A 388 6.91 -9.35 0.75
CA ASN A 388 6.21 -10.60 1.02
C ASN A 388 7.17 -11.71 1.47
N ASP A 389 6.64 -12.84 1.98
CA ASP A 389 7.46 -13.91 2.57
C ASP A 389 8.27 -14.68 1.52
N GLU A 390 7.73 -14.86 0.31
CA GLU A 390 8.39 -15.54 -0.79
C GLU A 390 9.62 -14.74 -1.25
N SER A 391 9.43 -13.45 -1.54
CA SER A 391 10.51 -12.54 -1.92
C SER A 391 11.57 -12.40 -0.83
N ARG A 392 11.16 -12.41 0.46
CA ARG A 392 12.11 -12.40 1.57
C ARG A 392 13.02 -13.64 1.55
N LYS A 393 12.45 -14.83 1.30
CA LYS A 393 13.22 -16.07 1.19
C LYS A 393 14.14 -16.06 -0.03
N ALA A 394 13.67 -15.56 -1.18
CA ALA A 394 14.46 -15.38 -2.38
C ALA A 394 15.64 -14.43 -2.14
N ALA A 395 15.38 -13.28 -1.50
CA ALA A 395 16.43 -12.32 -1.11
C ALA A 395 17.47 -12.96 -0.19
N GLN A 396 17.06 -13.76 0.81
CA GLN A 396 17.99 -14.48 1.67
C GLN A 396 18.88 -15.44 0.87
N ALA A 397 18.32 -16.19 -0.08
CA ALA A 397 19.10 -17.11 -0.91
C ALA A 397 20.13 -16.36 -1.75
N TYR A 398 19.75 -15.28 -2.41
CA TYR A 398 20.70 -14.45 -3.17
C TYR A 398 21.78 -13.84 -2.27
N LEU A 399 21.43 -13.34 -1.08
CA LEU A 399 22.39 -12.74 -0.15
C LEU A 399 23.37 -13.75 0.42
N TRP A 400 22.93 -14.97 0.70
CA TRP A 400 23.86 -16.03 1.09
C TRP A 400 24.83 -16.38 -0.04
N SER A 401 24.34 -16.53 -1.28
CA SER A 401 25.21 -16.75 -2.45
C SER A 401 26.18 -15.57 -2.68
N THR A 402 25.73 -14.32 -2.44
CA THR A 402 26.59 -13.13 -2.45
C THR A 402 27.74 -13.26 -1.46
N LEU A 403 27.44 -13.69 -0.22
CA LEU A 403 28.43 -13.83 0.85
C LEU A 403 29.33 -15.06 0.71
N ASP A 404 28.93 -16.06 -0.05
CA ASP A 404 29.80 -17.17 -0.46
C ASP A 404 30.88 -16.69 -1.44
N LEU A 405 30.55 -15.73 -2.32
CA LEU A 405 31.48 -15.14 -3.28
C LEU A 405 32.35 -14.01 -2.66
N ASP A 406 31.77 -13.23 -1.78
CA ASP A 406 32.45 -12.15 -1.05
C ASP A 406 32.02 -12.11 0.42
N PRO A 407 32.73 -12.82 1.30
CA PRO A 407 32.44 -12.86 2.73
C PRO A 407 32.57 -11.51 3.44
N ASP A 408 33.29 -10.55 2.86
CA ASP A 408 33.52 -9.22 3.44
C ASP A 408 32.60 -8.13 2.88
N PHE A 409 31.57 -8.50 2.11
CA PHE A 409 30.57 -7.56 1.63
C PHE A 409 29.65 -7.09 2.78
N ALA A 410 30.05 -6.02 3.45
CA ALA A 410 29.40 -5.49 4.65
C ALA A 410 27.92 -5.14 4.42
N LEU A 411 27.57 -4.50 3.28
CA LEU A 411 26.19 -4.12 2.95
C LEU A 411 25.31 -5.37 2.78
N ALA A 412 25.79 -6.41 2.11
CA ALA A 412 25.05 -7.66 1.95
C ALA A 412 24.76 -8.32 3.31
N LYS A 413 25.73 -8.33 4.23
CA LYS A 413 25.51 -8.83 5.60
C LYS A 413 24.46 -8.00 6.35
N ALA A 414 24.52 -6.68 6.24
CA ALA A 414 23.59 -5.77 6.90
C ALA A 414 22.15 -6.02 6.39
N ILE A 415 21.98 -6.10 5.07
CA ILE A 415 20.67 -6.36 4.48
C ILE A 415 20.17 -7.76 4.82
N LEU A 416 21.04 -8.78 4.77
CA LEU A 416 20.69 -10.14 5.20
C LEU A 416 20.23 -10.16 6.66
N ALA A 417 20.89 -9.43 7.55
CA ALA A 417 20.48 -9.33 8.96
C ALA A 417 19.06 -8.77 9.09
N THR A 418 18.67 -7.76 8.29
CA THR A 418 17.32 -7.18 8.34
C THR A 418 16.24 -8.17 7.92
N THR A 419 16.55 -9.12 7.03
CA THR A 419 15.59 -10.15 6.59
C THR A 419 15.23 -11.15 7.69
N TYR A 420 16.05 -11.26 8.73
CA TYR A 420 15.81 -12.13 9.89
C TYR A 420 15.08 -11.40 11.03
N THR A 421 14.81 -10.11 10.89
CA THR A 421 13.96 -9.35 11.82
C THR A 421 12.50 -9.39 11.37
N ASN A 422 11.56 -9.08 12.26
CA ASN A 422 10.13 -8.99 11.90
C ASN A 422 9.75 -7.62 11.33
N ARG A 423 10.63 -7.00 10.55
CA ARG A 423 10.44 -5.64 10.00
C ARG A 423 9.19 -5.50 9.13
N THR A 424 8.87 -6.54 8.35
CA THR A 424 7.76 -6.49 7.38
C THR A 424 6.42 -6.88 7.96
N GLY A 425 6.40 -7.51 9.16
CA GLY A 425 5.17 -7.97 9.79
C GLY A 425 4.43 -9.08 9.03
N VAL A 426 5.10 -9.73 8.07
CA VAL A 426 4.51 -10.81 7.26
C VAL A 426 4.59 -12.16 7.98
N SER A 427 5.55 -12.36 8.88
CA SER A 427 5.68 -13.55 9.72
C SER A 427 5.31 -13.24 11.16
N LEU A 428 4.74 -14.21 11.89
CA LEU A 428 4.30 -14.05 13.28
C LEU A 428 5.39 -13.50 14.19
N THR A 429 6.61 -14.03 14.10
CA THR A 429 7.72 -13.57 14.95
C THR A 429 9.06 -13.90 14.31
N ALA A 430 10.07 -13.06 14.55
CA ALA A 430 11.44 -13.51 14.41
C ALA A 430 11.76 -14.44 15.58
N SER A 431 12.07 -15.71 15.31
CA SER A 431 12.49 -16.63 16.37
C SER A 431 13.74 -16.10 17.08
N ALA A 432 13.97 -16.54 18.32
CA ALA A 432 15.19 -16.20 19.04
C ALA A 432 16.46 -16.56 18.25
N GLU A 433 16.42 -17.67 17.50
CA GLU A 433 17.51 -18.10 16.61
C GLU A 433 17.68 -17.14 15.42
N SER A 434 16.56 -16.68 14.81
CA SER A 434 16.59 -15.68 13.73
C SER A 434 17.19 -14.37 14.22
N LEU A 435 16.79 -13.88 15.40
CA LEU A 435 17.34 -12.65 15.98
C LEU A 435 18.82 -12.78 16.37
N GLU A 436 19.27 -13.97 16.79
CA GLU A 436 20.69 -14.20 17.07
C GLU A 436 21.51 -14.23 15.77
N THR A 437 20.96 -14.84 14.70
CA THR A 437 21.57 -14.81 13.37
C THR A 437 21.66 -13.38 12.84
N ALA A 438 20.57 -12.60 12.95
CA ALA A 438 20.55 -11.20 12.59
C ALA A 438 21.61 -10.39 13.35
N TYR A 439 21.71 -10.61 14.67
CA TYR A 439 22.66 -9.91 15.53
C TYR A 439 24.12 -10.20 15.14
N ARG A 440 24.44 -11.46 14.92
CA ARG A 440 25.78 -11.88 14.47
C ARG A 440 26.16 -11.23 13.14
N LEU A 441 25.25 -11.27 12.15
CA LEU A 441 25.46 -10.68 10.82
C LEU A 441 25.61 -9.15 10.89
N ALA A 442 24.73 -8.45 11.61
CA ALA A 442 24.79 -7.00 11.76
C ALA A 442 26.08 -6.55 12.47
N ARG A 443 26.52 -7.25 13.51
CA ARG A 443 27.82 -6.96 14.17
C ARG A 443 29.02 -7.19 13.26
N GLN A 444 28.99 -8.26 12.45
CA GLN A 444 30.03 -8.50 11.46
C GLN A 444 30.07 -7.38 10.41
N ALA A 445 28.90 -6.93 9.94
CA ALA A 445 28.80 -5.83 8.99
C ALA A 445 29.41 -4.53 9.54
N VAL A 446 29.09 -4.17 10.78
CA VAL A 446 29.70 -2.99 11.45
C VAL A 446 31.21 -3.15 11.63
N ALA A 447 31.70 -4.35 11.92
CA ALA A 447 33.14 -4.60 12.08
C ALA A 447 33.92 -4.47 10.76
N ILE A 448 33.29 -4.84 9.62
CA ILE A 448 33.88 -4.73 8.28
C ILE A 448 33.88 -3.29 7.81
N ASP A 449 32.74 -2.61 7.89
CA ASP A 449 32.60 -1.23 7.43
C ASP A 449 31.83 -0.33 8.43
N PRO A 450 32.50 0.26 9.43
CA PRO A 450 31.87 1.12 10.42
C PRO A 450 31.48 2.52 9.88
N GLU A 451 31.88 2.88 8.66
CA GLU A 451 31.52 4.15 8.02
C GLU A 451 30.26 4.07 7.16
N LEU A 452 29.69 2.87 6.95
CA LEU A 452 28.49 2.66 6.16
C LEU A 452 27.21 2.85 7.01
N PRO A 453 26.33 3.82 6.70
CA PRO A 453 25.11 4.09 7.47
C PRO A 453 24.22 2.85 7.64
N ALA A 454 24.04 2.06 6.57
CA ALA A 454 23.17 0.89 6.54
C ALA A 454 23.55 -0.21 7.57
N VAL A 455 24.84 -0.37 7.91
CA VAL A 455 25.26 -1.37 8.89
C VAL A 455 24.83 -1.00 10.31
N HIS A 456 24.86 0.30 10.62
CA HIS A 456 24.38 0.81 11.91
C HIS A 456 22.85 0.77 11.98
N ALA A 457 22.16 1.11 10.90
CA ALA A 457 20.70 0.98 10.84
C ALA A 457 20.25 -0.47 11.01
N SER A 458 20.93 -1.41 10.36
CA SER A 458 20.67 -2.85 10.52
C SER A 458 20.89 -3.31 11.98
N LEU A 459 22.00 -2.90 12.60
CA LEU A 459 22.27 -3.23 14.00
C LEU A 459 21.23 -2.59 14.94
N GLY A 460 20.82 -1.35 14.68
CA GLY A 460 19.76 -0.66 15.41
C GLY A 460 18.43 -1.41 15.32
N LEU A 461 18.05 -1.86 14.12
CA LEU A 461 16.84 -2.64 13.91
C LEU A 461 16.87 -3.97 14.69
N VAL A 462 17.99 -4.67 14.68
CA VAL A 462 18.17 -5.89 15.46
C VAL A 462 18.06 -5.63 16.96
N HIS A 463 18.69 -4.58 17.48
CA HIS A 463 18.57 -4.18 18.88
C HIS A 463 17.12 -3.84 19.25
N MET A 464 16.38 -3.13 18.37
CA MET A 464 14.97 -2.78 18.59
C MET A 464 14.10 -4.04 18.77
N PHE A 465 14.22 -5.03 17.88
CA PHE A 465 13.46 -6.30 18.00
C PHE A 465 13.95 -7.20 19.14
N ARG A 466 15.17 -6.99 19.64
CA ARG A 466 15.66 -7.57 20.92
C ARG A 466 15.22 -6.78 22.15
N ARG A 467 14.42 -5.72 21.97
CA ARG A 467 13.95 -4.79 23.03
C ARG A 467 15.07 -4.06 23.76
N GLU A 468 16.23 -3.89 23.10
CA GLU A 468 17.38 -3.16 23.59
C GLU A 468 17.35 -1.71 23.04
N TYR A 469 16.28 -0.96 23.35
CA TYR A 469 15.91 0.31 22.70
C TYR A 469 16.99 1.39 22.80
N ASP A 470 17.71 1.47 23.92
CA ASP A 470 18.77 2.47 24.10
C ASP A 470 19.99 2.18 23.21
N LYS A 471 20.32 0.90 23.00
CA LYS A 471 21.36 0.48 22.05
C LYS A 471 20.88 0.67 20.60
N ALA A 472 19.60 0.46 20.34
CA ALA A 472 19.00 0.72 19.05
C ALA A 472 19.07 2.21 18.70
N ASP A 473 18.69 3.11 19.63
CA ASP A 473 18.79 4.56 19.45
C ASP A 473 20.21 5.02 19.16
N ALA A 474 21.19 4.52 19.90
CA ALA A 474 22.62 4.82 19.67
C ALA A 474 23.08 4.36 18.27
N SER A 475 22.63 3.19 17.80
CA SER A 475 22.98 2.68 16.48
C SER A 475 22.31 3.50 15.38
N PHE A 476 21.02 3.83 15.49
CA PHE A 476 20.34 4.70 14.54
C PHE A 476 20.91 6.11 14.51
N ALA A 477 21.24 6.68 15.68
CA ALA A 477 21.89 7.98 15.77
C ALA A 477 23.23 8.00 15.01
N GLN A 478 24.00 6.91 15.05
CA GLN A 478 25.23 6.80 14.27
C GLN A 478 24.94 6.70 12.76
N ALA A 479 23.91 5.97 12.35
CA ALA A 479 23.52 5.87 10.94
C ALA A 479 23.15 7.24 10.36
N VAL A 480 22.26 8.01 11.01
CA VAL A 480 21.84 9.33 10.54
C VAL A 480 22.91 10.40 10.67
N LYS A 481 23.88 10.22 11.57
CA LYS A 481 25.07 11.07 11.65
C LYS A 481 26.01 10.87 10.45
N LEU A 482 26.16 9.63 9.99
CA LEU A 482 26.98 9.29 8.82
C LEU A 482 26.34 9.75 7.51
N ASP A 483 25.00 9.64 7.40
CA ASP A 483 24.22 10.14 6.28
C ASP A 483 22.99 10.92 6.76
N PRO A 484 23.04 12.27 6.73
CA PRO A 484 21.91 13.12 7.11
C PRO A 484 20.72 13.08 6.14
N ASN A 485 20.83 12.44 4.99
CA ASN A 485 19.73 12.18 4.04
C ASN A 485 19.18 10.76 4.14
N TYR A 486 19.66 9.95 5.08
CA TYR A 486 19.24 8.56 5.23
C TYR A 486 17.82 8.47 5.82
N ALA A 487 16.81 8.64 4.96
CA ALA A 487 15.40 8.65 5.33
C ALA A 487 15.00 7.41 6.14
N ASP A 488 15.45 6.21 5.73
CA ASP A 488 15.16 4.96 6.43
C ASP A 488 15.75 4.93 7.84
N GLY A 489 16.94 5.52 8.03
CA GLY A 489 17.56 5.65 9.34
C GLY A 489 16.71 6.47 10.30
N PHE A 490 16.19 7.61 9.85
CA PHE A 490 15.27 8.44 10.64
C PHE A 490 13.95 7.74 10.92
N GLY A 491 13.36 7.07 9.93
CA GLY A 491 12.12 6.32 10.10
C GLY A 491 12.26 5.18 11.10
N MET A 492 13.34 4.40 11.03
CA MET A 492 13.63 3.32 11.97
C MET A 492 13.91 3.84 13.38
N GLN A 493 14.62 4.97 13.51
CA GLN A 493 14.88 5.61 14.79
C GLN A 493 13.56 6.09 15.44
N ALA A 494 12.70 6.71 14.65
CA ALA A 494 11.37 7.12 15.11
C ALA A 494 10.54 5.92 15.57
N TRP A 495 10.58 4.83 14.83
CA TRP A 495 9.90 3.58 15.22
C TRP A 495 10.43 3.02 16.54
N ASN A 496 11.76 3.08 16.75
CA ASN A 496 12.38 2.70 18.02
C ASN A 496 11.91 3.58 19.18
N TRP A 497 11.81 4.89 19.02
CA TRP A 497 11.27 5.80 20.04
C TRP A 497 9.84 5.46 20.41
N HIS A 498 9.01 5.12 19.41
CA HIS A 498 7.65 4.68 19.66
C HIS A 498 7.60 3.44 20.57
N TYR A 499 8.38 2.41 20.25
CA TYR A 499 8.43 1.21 21.13
C TYR A 499 9.09 1.45 22.47
N ALA A 500 9.97 2.41 22.56
CA ALA A 500 10.57 2.85 23.82
C ALA A 500 9.61 3.63 24.73
N GLY A 501 8.40 4.00 24.24
CA GLY A 501 7.40 4.75 24.98
C GLY A 501 7.47 6.27 24.80
N GLU A 502 8.04 6.73 23.68
CA GLU A 502 8.21 8.16 23.33
C GLU A 502 7.43 8.49 22.03
N PRO A 503 6.08 8.30 21.97
CA PRO A 503 5.32 8.43 20.72
C PRO A 503 5.31 9.84 20.13
N GLU A 504 5.32 10.92 20.96
CA GLU A 504 5.38 12.30 20.46
C GLU A 504 6.72 12.58 19.75
N ARG A 505 7.82 12.07 20.31
CA ARG A 505 9.14 12.16 19.69
C ARG A 505 9.20 11.37 18.38
N ALA A 506 8.54 10.21 18.35
CA ALA A 506 8.44 9.38 17.15
C ALA A 506 7.74 10.11 16.00
N LEU A 507 6.64 10.84 16.26
CA LEU A 507 5.98 11.66 15.22
C LEU A 507 6.94 12.67 14.59
N THR A 508 7.69 13.42 15.40
CA THR A 508 8.68 14.39 14.91
C THR A 508 9.76 13.72 14.04
N GLY A 509 10.20 12.51 14.43
CA GLY A 509 11.14 11.71 13.65
C GLY A 509 10.56 11.26 12.30
N PHE A 510 9.30 10.79 12.28
CA PHE A 510 8.62 10.44 11.04
C PHE A 510 8.36 11.63 10.14
N GLU A 511 8.02 12.80 10.68
CA GLU A 511 7.92 14.04 9.89
C GLU A 511 9.25 14.37 9.18
N HIS A 512 10.38 14.15 9.85
CA HIS A 512 11.68 14.32 9.23
C HIS A 512 11.95 13.28 8.14
N ALA A 513 11.70 12.00 8.42
CA ALA A 513 11.84 10.92 7.44
C ALA A 513 10.95 11.14 6.20
N MET A 514 9.71 11.60 6.40
CA MET A 514 8.77 11.90 5.31
C MET A 514 9.16 13.11 4.47
N ARG A 515 9.93 14.06 5.00
CA ARG A 515 10.52 15.14 4.17
C ARG A 515 11.54 14.62 3.17
N LEU A 516 12.33 13.64 3.57
CA LEU A 516 13.32 12.98 2.70
C LEU A 516 12.67 11.93 1.78
N ASN A 517 11.53 11.38 2.19
CA ASN A 517 10.82 10.32 1.50
C ASN A 517 9.29 10.59 1.47
N PRO A 518 8.81 11.62 0.73
CA PRO A 518 7.39 12.01 0.73
C PRO A 518 6.41 10.90 0.32
N ARG A 519 6.85 9.94 -0.49
CA ARG A 519 6.09 8.75 -0.89
C ARG A 519 6.66 7.50 -0.23
N ALA A 520 6.83 7.57 1.09
CA ALA A 520 7.38 6.50 1.89
C ALA A 520 6.65 5.17 1.69
N PRO A 521 7.34 4.02 1.83
CA PRO A 521 6.75 2.70 1.69
C PRO A 521 5.78 2.39 2.84
N PHE A 522 4.93 1.37 2.67
CA PHE A 522 3.91 1.01 3.66
C PHE A 522 4.43 0.81 5.10
N PRO A 523 5.67 0.33 5.38
CA PRO A 523 6.14 0.18 6.76
C PRO A 523 6.21 1.51 7.55
N TYR A 524 6.46 2.65 6.87
CA TYR A 524 6.41 3.95 7.52
C TYR A 524 4.98 4.31 7.91
N LEU A 525 4.04 4.11 6.98
CA LEU A 525 2.62 4.43 7.19
C LEU A 525 2.05 3.57 8.32
N ASN A 526 2.45 2.29 8.37
CA ASN A 526 2.13 1.39 9.44
C ASN A 526 2.63 1.90 10.79
N ALA A 527 3.90 2.29 10.87
CA ALA A 527 4.49 2.77 12.11
C ALA A 527 3.86 4.12 12.56
N ILE A 528 3.54 5.03 11.62
CA ILE A 528 2.85 6.29 11.92
C ILE A 528 1.43 6.00 12.47
N ALA A 529 0.70 5.04 11.86
CA ALA A 529 -0.61 4.61 12.36
C ALA A 529 -0.52 4.06 13.79
N GLU A 530 0.50 3.25 14.10
CA GLU A 530 0.75 2.74 15.46
C GLU A 530 1.03 3.87 16.46
N VAL A 531 1.80 4.87 16.07
CA VAL A 531 2.08 6.04 16.91
C VAL A 531 0.79 6.81 17.20
N HIS A 532 -0.03 7.09 16.19
CA HIS A 532 -1.32 7.77 16.38
C HIS A 532 -2.28 6.95 17.24
N PHE A 533 -2.32 5.64 17.08
CA PHE A 533 -3.08 4.76 17.96
C PHE A 533 -2.60 4.88 19.41
N SER A 534 -1.30 4.85 19.67
CA SER A 534 -0.75 5.00 21.04
C SER A 534 -1.12 6.34 21.67
N LEU A 535 -1.19 7.41 20.87
CA LEU A 535 -1.59 8.74 21.31
C LEU A 535 -3.11 8.93 21.46
N GLY A 536 -3.91 7.94 21.05
CA GLY A 536 -5.38 8.02 21.09
C GLY A 536 -5.99 8.84 19.93
N ASN A 537 -5.20 9.18 18.91
CA ASN A 537 -5.64 9.91 17.72
C ASN A 537 -6.22 8.92 16.70
N LEU A 538 -7.41 8.37 17.00
CA LEU A 538 -7.98 7.21 16.27
C LEU A 538 -8.28 7.52 14.81
N GLU A 539 -8.80 8.70 14.48
CA GLU A 539 -9.11 9.09 13.11
C GLU A 539 -7.83 9.13 12.25
N ALA A 540 -6.77 9.75 12.77
CA ALA A 540 -5.49 9.79 12.08
C ALA A 540 -4.86 8.38 11.98
N ALA A 541 -4.96 7.56 13.03
CA ALA A 541 -4.51 6.19 13.02
C ALA A 541 -5.21 5.37 11.91
N LEU A 542 -6.53 5.52 11.76
CA LEU A 542 -7.33 4.86 10.73
C LEU A 542 -6.95 5.32 9.32
N GLU A 543 -6.74 6.63 9.13
CA GLU A 543 -6.33 7.17 7.83
C GLU A 543 -4.98 6.59 7.37
N TRP A 544 -3.96 6.63 8.23
CA TRP A 544 -2.64 6.07 7.94
C TRP A 544 -2.67 4.55 7.77
N SER A 545 -3.44 3.85 8.59
CA SER A 545 -3.67 2.40 8.50
C SER A 545 -4.29 2.02 7.15
N THR A 546 -5.35 2.72 6.75
CA THR A 546 -6.02 2.49 5.47
C THR A 546 -5.08 2.72 4.29
N GLU A 547 -4.25 3.78 4.34
CA GLU A 547 -3.28 4.06 3.27
C GLU A 547 -2.16 3.00 3.23
N ALA A 548 -1.74 2.48 4.38
CA ALA A 548 -0.77 1.38 4.45
C ALA A 548 -1.32 0.10 3.81
N LEU A 549 -2.57 -0.29 4.13
CA LEU A 549 -3.22 -1.48 3.57
C LEU A 549 -3.52 -1.36 2.08
N LYS A 550 -3.75 -0.15 1.55
CA LYS A 550 -3.84 0.04 0.08
C LYS A 550 -2.54 -0.32 -0.64
N ARG A 551 -1.39 -0.07 0.00
CA ARG A 551 -0.07 -0.38 -0.57
C ARG A 551 0.36 -1.82 -0.36
N ASN A 552 -0.05 -2.42 0.75
CA ASN A 552 0.17 -3.84 1.03
C ASN A 552 -1.05 -4.42 1.76
N PRO A 553 -2.00 -5.02 1.03
CA PRO A 553 -3.19 -5.67 1.60
C PRO A 553 -2.87 -6.88 2.49
N GLU A 554 -1.70 -7.51 2.31
CA GLU A 554 -1.25 -8.69 3.06
C GLU A 554 -0.44 -8.34 4.32
N ALA A 555 -0.41 -7.08 4.73
CA ALA A 555 0.32 -6.67 5.92
C ALA A 555 -0.44 -7.08 7.19
N LEU A 556 -0.20 -8.31 7.67
CA LEU A 556 -0.83 -8.89 8.87
C LEU A 556 -0.85 -7.93 10.06
N ARG A 557 0.31 -7.36 10.37
CA ARG A 557 0.45 -6.41 11.47
C ARG A 557 -0.49 -5.22 11.34
N GLN A 558 -0.66 -4.72 10.13
CA GLN A 558 -1.52 -3.57 9.85
C GLN A 558 -3.00 -3.93 9.94
N ARG A 559 -3.39 -5.14 9.52
CA ARG A 559 -4.75 -5.66 9.70
C ARG A 559 -5.13 -5.71 11.18
N LEU A 560 -4.25 -6.26 12.02
CA LEU A 560 -4.46 -6.31 13.47
C LEU A 560 -4.59 -4.90 14.06
N LEU A 561 -3.73 -3.96 13.68
CA LEU A 561 -3.82 -2.58 14.16
C LEU A 561 -5.14 -1.92 13.73
N GLN A 562 -5.54 -2.10 12.47
CA GLN A 562 -6.79 -1.53 11.96
C GLN A 562 -8.01 -2.11 12.67
N GLY A 563 -8.03 -3.42 12.93
CA GLY A 563 -9.07 -4.05 13.75
C GLY A 563 -9.18 -3.44 15.15
N ALA A 564 -8.04 -3.18 15.80
CA ALA A 564 -8.03 -2.53 17.11
C ALA A 564 -8.53 -1.06 17.05
N ILE A 565 -8.10 -0.30 16.04
CA ILE A 565 -8.55 1.08 15.84
C ILE A 565 -10.07 1.12 15.63
N LEU A 566 -10.60 0.27 14.75
CA LEU A 566 -12.03 0.20 14.43
C LEU A 566 -12.87 -0.21 15.65
N THR A 567 -12.36 -1.15 16.47
CA THR A 567 -13.00 -1.53 17.74
C THR A 567 -13.16 -0.33 18.68
N GLU A 568 -12.09 0.48 18.85
CA GLU A 568 -12.13 1.65 19.72
C GLU A 568 -12.98 2.80 19.16
N MET A 569 -13.27 2.77 17.86
CA MET A 569 -14.19 3.70 17.18
C MET A 569 -15.64 3.18 17.15
N ASP A 570 -15.97 2.11 17.91
CA ASP A 570 -17.27 1.45 17.94
C ASP A 570 -17.75 0.92 16.55
N GLN A 571 -16.81 0.65 15.62
CA GLN A 571 -17.08 0.09 14.28
C GLN A 571 -16.86 -1.44 14.31
N THR A 572 -17.73 -2.14 15.04
CA THR A 572 -17.53 -3.55 15.40
C THR A 572 -17.48 -4.48 14.17
N GLU A 573 -18.38 -4.31 13.20
CA GLU A 573 -18.44 -5.17 12.01
C GLU A 573 -17.16 -5.04 11.16
N ASP A 574 -16.66 -3.83 10.98
CA ASP A 574 -15.42 -3.59 10.23
C ASP A 574 -14.19 -4.10 11.01
N ALA A 575 -14.21 -4.02 12.35
CA ALA A 575 -13.14 -4.53 13.21
C ALA A 575 -13.05 -6.06 13.14
N GLU A 576 -14.19 -6.75 13.24
CA GLU A 576 -14.29 -8.21 13.10
C GLU A 576 -13.79 -8.67 11.73
N TRP A 577 -14.12 -7.91 10.67
CA TRP A 577 -13.64 -8.18 9.31
C TRP A 577 -12.11 -8.13 9.22
N GLU A 578 -11.46 -7.12 9.80
CA GLU A 578 -9.99 -7.01 9.78
C GLU A 578 -9.32 -8.17 10.54
N VAL A 579 -9.95 -8.65 11.61
CA VAL A 579 -9.47 -9.84 12.34
C VAL A 579 -9.63 -11.10 11.49
N VAL A 580 -10.73 -11.26 10.77
CA VAL A 580 -10.94 -12.39 9.83
C VAL A 580 -9.89 -12.38 8.72
N GLU A 581 -9.62 -11.23 8.13
CA GLU A 581 -8.56 -11.08 7.12
C GLU A 581 -7.17 -11.41 7.71
N ALA A 582 -6.90 -10.99 8.96
CA ALA A 582 -5.66 -11.33 9.64
C ALA A 582 -5.53 -12.85 9.89
N LEU A 583 -6.61 -13.51 10.27
CA LEU A 583 -6.67 -14.96 10.45
C LEU A 583 -6.56 -15.72 9.13
N ALA A 584 -7.06 -15.16 8.01
CA ALA A 584 -6.88 -15.74 6.68
C ALA A 584 -5.42 -15.69 6.23
N LEU A 585 -4.72 -14.59 6.52
CA LEU A 585 -3.29 -14.46 6.25
C LEU A 585 -2.45 -15.38 7.16
N GLN A 586 -2.84 -15.51 8.41
CA GLN A 586 -2.10 -16.28 9.42
C GLN A 586 -3.05 -17.01 10.38
N PRO A 587 -3.50 -18.23 10.07
CA PRO A 587 -4.49 -18.96 10.86
C PRO A 587 -4.11 -19.24 12.33
N GLY A 588 -2.81 -19.19 12.65
CA GLY A 588 -2.32 -19.43 14.01
C GLY A 588 -2.11 -18.17 14.85
N ILE A 589 -2.54 -16.97 14.37
CA ILE A 589 -2.39 -15.74 15.15
C ILE A 589 -3.36 -15.70 16.33
N THR A 590 -2.86 -15.31 17.51
CA THR A 590 -3.63 -15.20 18.74
C THR A 590 -3.22 -13.98 19.54
N ILE A 591 -3.98 -13.61 20.57
CA ILE A 591 -3.62 -12.56 21.53
C ILE A 591 -2.23 -12.82 22.15
N ALA A 592 -1.91 -14.09 22.45
CA ALA A 592 -0.62 -14.46 23.03
C ALA A 592 0.60 -14.13 22.14
N ASN A 593 0.41 -13.96 20.81
CA ASN A 593 1.49 -13.59 19.89
C ASN A 593 1.73 -12.09 19.78
N LEU A 594 0.79 -11.25 20.23
CA LEU A 594 0.88 -9.79 20.06
C LEU A 594 2.13 -9.16 20.69
N PRO A 595 2.61 -9.59 21.88
CA PRO A 595 3.84 -9.06 22.45
C PRO A 595 5.08 -9.23 21.56
N ASP A 596 5.12 -10.27 20.74
CA ASP A 596 6.24 -10.54 19.83
C ASP A 596 6.13 -9.76 18.53
N ILE A 597 4.89 -9.44 18.11
CA ILE A 597 4.61 -8.62 16.93
C ILE A 597 4.85 -7.14 17.24
N TYR A 598 4.42 -6.70 18.43
CA TYR A 598 4.49 -5.31 18.90
C TYR A 598 5.36 -5.24 20.16
N PRO A 599 6.68 -5.09 19.99
CA PRO A 599 7.62 -5.18 21.10
C PRO A 599 7.67 -3.89 21.94
N TYR A 600 6.55 -3.43 22.49
CA TYR A 600 6.54 -2.23 23.34
C TYR A 600 7.33 -2.44 24.64
N ARG A 601 8.02 -1.39 25.12
CA ARG A 601 8.71 -1.36 26.43
C ARG A 601 7.68 -1.34 27.55
N GLU A 602 6.64 -0.52 27.40
CA GLU A 602 5.56 -0.39 28.39
C GLU A 602 4.29 -1.09 27.92
N GLY A 603 3.60 -1.75 28.86
CA GLY A 603 2.46 -2.61 28.55
C GLY A 603 1.14 -1.89 28.27
N SER A 604 1.04 -0.57 28.46
CA SER A 604 -0.24 0.17 28.33
C SER A 604 -0.82 0.12 26.92
N THR A 605 -0.04 0.46 25.90
CA THR A 605 -0.48 0.39 24.50
C THR A 605 -0.74 -1.04 24.05
N LEU A 606 0.11 -1.99 24.47
CA LEU A 606 -0.08 -3.40 24.16
C LEU A 606 -1.38 -3.94 24.79
N ALA A 607 -1.62 -3.67 26.08
CA ALA A 607 -2.83 -4.11 26.76
C ALA A 607 -4.11 -3.53 26.11
N ARG A 608 -4.05 -2.28 25.65
CA ARG A 608 -5.13 -1.64 24.91
C ARG A 608 -5.37 -2.33 23.56
N LEU A 609 -4.30 -2.65 22.82
CA LEU A 609 -4.35 -3.40 21.55
C LEU A 609 -4.95 -4.81 21.77
N GLU A 610 -4.48 -5.52 22.80
CA GLU A 610 -5.00 -6.85 23.16
C GLU A 610 -6.48 -6.82 23.52
N GLN A 611 -6.92 -5.82 24.30
CA GLN A 611 -8.32 -5.65 24.67
C GLN A 611 -9.21 -5.40 23.46
N ALA A 612 -8.77 -4.50 22.56
CA ALA A 612 -9.51 -4.16 21.37
C ALA A 612 -9.62 -5.36 20.41
N LEU A 613 -8.51 -6.07 20.16
CA LEU A 613 -8.51 -7.24 19.28
C LEU A 613 -9.28 -8.43 19.87
N ARG A 614 -9.29 -8.61 21.19
CA ARG A 614 -10.13 -9.60 21.85
C ARG A 614 -11.62 -9.30 21.65
N ALA A 615 -12.00 -8.01 21.72
CA ALA A 615 -13.37 -7.59 21.45
C ALA A 615 -13.76 -7.77 19.97
N ALA A 616 -12.81 -7.66 19.04
CA ALA A 616 -12.97 -7.93 17.61
C ALA A 616 -12.91 -9.43 17.24
N GLY A 617 -12.75 -10.34 18.23
CA GLY A 617 -12.81 -11.79 18.00
C GLY A 617 -11.49 -12.48 17.70
N LEU A 618 -10.33 -11.84 17.94
CA LEU A 618 -9.04 -12.52 17.83
C LEU A 618 -8.92 -13.60 18.94
N PRO A 619 -8.55 -14.86 18.63
CA PRO A 619 -8.39 -15.95 19.61
C PRO A 619 -7.34 -15.64 20.69
N GLU A 620 -7.48 -16.28 21.90
CA GLU A 620 -6.54 -16.12 23.02
C GLU A 620 -5.14 -16.67 22.75
#